data_81bcdded6355954afa5871a2c9c012a1
#
_entry.id   81bcdded6355954afa5871a2c9c012a1
#
_cell.length_a   1.000
_cell.length_b   1.000
_cell.length_c   1.000
_cell.angle_alpha   90.00
_cell.angle_beta   90.00
_cell.angle_gamma   90.00
#
_symmetry.space_group_name_H-M   'P 1'
#
loop_
_entity.id
_entity.type
_entity.pdbx_description
1 polymer ?
#
loop_
_entity_poly.entity_id
_entity_poly.type
_entity_poly.pdbx_seq_one_letter_code
_entity_poly.pdbx_strand_id
1 'polypeptide(L)'
;DIPHKWSWVRLGELFQHNTGKALNSSNTSGTKMQYITTSNMYWDRFELTHLKEMVFTDSEVVKCTVKKGDLLVCEGGDIGRSAIWCFDYPMRIQNHIHRLRPYTTISVKFYYYIFFLYKQTGLIGGKGIGIQGLSSNALHKLLFPLPPLSEQYRIVEAIETVFAQLDSILTSVS
;
A
#
# COMPACT_ATOMS: atom_id res chain seq x y z
N ASP A 1 20.81 -9.16 9.04
CA ASP A 1 20.67 -8.89 10.48
C ASP A 1 19.98 -7.55 10.69
N ILE A 2 19.22 -7.42 11.77
CA ILE A 2 18.54 -6.18 12.20
C ILE A 2 19.12 -5.73 13.55
N PRO A 3 19.01 -4.43 13.92
CA PRO A 3 19.48 -3.91 15.19
C PRO A 3 18.86 -4.64 16.40
N HIS A 4 19.57 -4.69 17.52
CA HIS A 4 19.20 -5.48 18.73
C HIS A 4 17.79 -5.18 19.28
N LYS A 5 17.27 -3.95 19.10
CA LYS A 5 15.93 -3.56 19.57
C LYS A 5 14.82 -3.78 18.53
N TRP A 6 15.15 -4.33 17.37
CA TRP A 6 14.19 -4.60 16.32
C TRP A 6 13.76 -6.06 16.34
N SER A 7 12.58 -6.34 15.85
CA SER A 7 12.06 -7.70 15.67
C SER A 7 11.61 -7.90 14.23
N TRP A 8 11.72 -9.14 13.73
CA TRP A 8 11.05 -9.55 12.50
C TRP A 8 9.64 -10.00 12.84
N VAL A 9 8.66 -9.42 12.15
CA VAL A 9 7.23 -9.76 12.28
C VAL A 9 6.61 -10.03 10.92
N ARG A 10 5.56 -10.81 10.88
CA ARG A 10 4.81 -11.00 9.65
C ARG A 10 3.88 -9.81 9.42
N LEU A 11 3.76 -9.39 8.16
CA LEU A 11 2.91 -8.24 7.81
C LEU A 11 1.47 -8.41 8.31
N GLY A 12 0.92 -9.62 8.22
CA GLY A 12 -0.42 -9.94 8.72
C GLY A 12 -0.62 -9.74 10.22
N GLU A 13 0.45 -9.63 11.01
CA GLU A 13 0.40 -9.34 12.45
C GLU A 13 0.34 -7.83 12.73
N LEU A 14 0.72 -7.00 11.76
CA LEU A 14 0.75 -5.54 11.87
C LEU A 14 -0.52 -4.87 11.32
N PHE A 15 -1.13 -5.49 10.30
CA PHE A 15 -2.20 -4.86 9.54
C PHE A 15 -3.42 -5.76 9.36
N GLN A 16 -4.59 -5.17 9.57
CA GLN A 16 -5.84 -5.71 9.03
C GLN A 16 -5.78 -5.61 7.51
N HIS A 17 -5.94 -6.74 6.84
CA HIS A 17 -5.89 -6.84 5.39
C HIS A 17 -7.26 -7.13 4.79
N ASN A 18 -7.56 -6.42 3.71
CA ASN A 18 -8.66 -6.75 2.78
C ASN A 18 -8.19 -6.50 1.34
N THR A 19 -8.78 -7.23 0.40
CA THR A 19 -8.72 -6.93 -1.02
C THR A 19 -9.97 -6.19 -1.47
N GLY A 20 -9.89 -5.51 -2.62
CA GLY A 20 -11.04 -4.88 -3.23
C GLY A 20 -12.01 -5.87 -3.88
N LYS A 21 -12.99 -5.33 -4.60
CA LYS A 21 -14.02 -6.09 -5.31
C LYS A 21 -13.53 -6.52 -6.70
N ALA A 22 -13.77 -7.78 -7.05
CA ALA A 22 -13.64 -8.26 -8.42
C ALA A 22 -14.75 -7.68 -9.29
N LEU A 23 -14.44 -7.40 -10.56
CA LEU A 23 -15.46 -6.99 -11.53
C LEU A 23 -16.49 -8.11 -11.70
N ASN A 24 -17.75 -7.76 -11.50
CA ASN A 24 -18.88 -8.65 -11.77
C ASN A 24 -20.00 -7.86 -12.44
N SER A 25 -20.10 -8.02 -13.76
CA SER A 25 -21.11 -7.34 -14.58
C SER A 25 -22.54 -7.84 -14.35
N SER A 26 -22.72 -9.01 -13.75
CA SER A 26 -24.04 -9.59 -13.46
C SER A 26 -24.62 -9.11 -12.13
N ASN A 27 -23.84 -8.44 -11.28
CA ASN A 27 -24.35 -7.93 -10.02
C ASN A 27 -25.04 -6.58 -10.20
N THR A 28 -26.35 -6.57 -10.09
CA THR A 28 -27.23 -5.38 -10.20
C THR A 28 -27.75 -4.87 -8.86
N SER A 29 -27.47 -5.60 -7.77
CA SER A 29 -27.94 -5.24 -6.42
C SER A 29 -26.88 -4.44 -5.68
N GLY A 30 -27.20 -3.24 -5.22
CA GLY A 30 -26.33 -2.36 -4.44
C GLY A 30 -26.27 -0.94 -4.99
N THR A 31 -25.26 -0.18 -4.57
CA THR A 31 -25.03 1.21 -4.96
C THR A 31 -23.87 1.31 -5.95
N LYS A 32 -24.11 2.05 -7.05
CA LYS A 32 -23.06 2.36 -8.03
C LYS A 32 -22.12 3.40 -7.45
N MET A 33 -20.83 3.06 -7.38
CA MET A 33 -19.79 3.89 -6.76
C MET A 33 -18.50 3.88 -7.58
N GLN A 34 -17.77 4.98 -7.51
CA GLN A 34 -16.42 5.10 -8.07
C GLN A 34 -15.43 4.21 -7.31
N TYR A 35 -14.45 3.68 -8.03
CA TYR A 35 -13.38 2.87 -7.49
C TYR A 35 -12.05 3.10 -8.23
N ILE A 36 -10.94 2.83 -7.52
CA ILE A 36 -9.60 2.83 -8.10
C ILE A 36 -9.15 1.41 -8.43
N THR A 37 -8.32 1.34 -9.46
CA THR A 37 -7.60 0.15 -9.93
C THR A 37 -6.11 0.36 -9.75
N THR A 38 -5.31 -0.66 -10.02
CA THR A 38 -3.84 -0.54 -10.00
C THR A 38 -3.32 0.53 -10.96
N SER A 39 -4.03 0.82 -12.06
CA SER A 39 -3.66 1.89 -13.00
C SER A 39 -3.86 3.30 -12.45
N ASN A 40 -4.64 3.46 -11.39
CA ASN A 40 -4.81 4.74 -10.70
C ASN A 40 -3.76 4.99 -9.60
N MET A 41 -2.95 3.96 -9.26
CA MET A 41 -1.96 4.04 -8.19
C MET A 41 -0.55 4.20 -8.77
N TYR A 42 0.22 5.07 -8.16
CA TYR A 42 1.66 5.24 -8.37
C TYR A 42 2.36 5.21 -7.01
N TRP A 43 3.68 5.25 -6.99
CA TRP A 43 4.39 5.42 -5.72
C TRP A 43 4.00 6.74 -5.07
N ASP A 44 3.40 6.65 -3.87
CA ASP A 44 2.92 7.77 -3.04
C ASP A 44 1.96 8.75 -3.75
N ARG A 45 1.31 8.34 -4.84
CA ARG A 45 0.44 9.21 -5.64
C ARG A 45 -0.72 8.44 -6.25
N PHE A 46 -1.84 9.15 -6.45
CA PHE A 46 -3.03 8.64 -7.14
C PHE A 46 -3.41 9.53 -8.31
N GLU A 47 -3.86 8.90 -9.41
CA GLU A 47 -4.51 9.56 -10.53
C GLU A 47 -6.02 9.34 -10.43
N LEU A 48 -6.77 10.38 -10.14
CA LEU A 48 -8.20 10.30 -9.80
C LEU A 48 -9.12 11.02 -10.79
N THR A 49 -8.59 11.50 -11.92
CA THR A 49 -9.40 12.25 -12.90
C THR A 49 -10.37 11.38 -13.68
N HIS A 50 -10.05 10.11 -13.91
CA HIS A 50 -10.85 9.16 -14.70
C HIS A 50 -11.12 7.89 -13.92
N LEU A 51 -12.07 7.96 -12.97
CA LEU A 51 -12.47 6.82 -12.15
C LEU A 51 -13.56 6.01 -12.85
N LYS A 52 -13.43 4.69 -12.75
CA LYS A 52 -14.46 3.73 -13.15
C LYS A 52 -15.51 3.61 -12.06
N GLU A 53 -16.68 3.10 -12.43
CA GLU A 53 -17.78 2.83 -11.50
C GLU A 53 -18.22 1.37 -11.61
N MET A 54 -18.59 0.79 -10.49
CA MET A 54 -19.28 -0.50 -10.40
C MET A 54 -20.24 -0.52 -9.22
N VAL A 55 -21.13 -1.51 -9.23
CA VAL A 55 -22.11 -1.69 -8.15
C VAL A 55 -21.45 -2.37 -6.96
N PHE A 56 -21.66 -1.85 -5.76
CA PHE A 56 -21.23 -2.44 -4.48
C PHE A 56 -22.43 -2.72 -3.59
N THR A 57 -22.52 -3.91 -3.02
CA THR A 57 -23.43 -4.21 -1.91
C THR A 57 -22.94 -3.57 -0.62
N ASP A 58 -23.79 -3.44 0.42
CA ASP A 58 -23.38 -2.83 1.69
C ASP A 58 -22.20 -3.55 2.34
N SER A 59 -22.16 -4.89 2.27
CA SER A 59 -21.05 -5.68 2.79
C SER A 59 -19.73 -5.46 2.00
N GLU A 60 -19.82 -5.29 0.68
CA GLU A 60 -18.68 -4.97 -0.15
C GLU A 60 -18.18 -3.53 0.08
N VAL A 61 -19.08 -2.58 0.32
CA VAL A 61 -18.70 -1.21 0.72
C VAL A 61 -17.84 -1.26 1.98
N VAL A 62 -18.30 -1.98 3.03
CA VAL A 62 -17.51 -2.11 4.27
C VAL A 62 -16.14 -2.71 4.02
N LYS A 63 -16.08 -3.79 3.22
CA LYS A 63 -14.84 -4.52 2.93
C LYS A 63 -13.88 -3.73 2.05
N CYS A 64 -14.38 -3.11 0.97
CA CYS A 64 -13.56 -2.55 -0.11
C CYS A 64 -13.28 -1.05 0.06
N THR A 65 -13.74 -0.42 1.13
CA THR A 65 -13.53 1.01 1.38
C THR A 65 -12.19 1.27 2.05
N VAL A 66 -11.43 2.18 1.44
CA VAL A 66 -10.21 2.76 1.99
C VAL A 66 -10.52 4.08 2.68
N LYS A 67 -9.76 4.39 3.72
CA LYS A 67 -9.83 5.63 4.51
C LYS A 67 -8.44 6.23 4.65
N LYS A 68 -8.36 7.49 4.99
CA LYS A 68 -7.11 8.19 5.26
C LYS A 68 -6.20 7.38 6.21
N GLY A 69 -4.96 7.21 5.81
CA GLY A 69 -3.95 6.42 6.54
C GLY A 69 -3.87 4.94 6.16
N ASP A 70 -4.79 4.41 5.35
CA ASP A 70 -4.65 3.05 4.82
C ASP A 70 -3.49 2.96 3.83
N LEU A 71 -2.65 1.93 3.96
CA LEU A 71 -1.61 1.60 2.99
C LEU A 71 -2.21 0.67 1.93
N LEU A 72 -2.09 1.08 0.68
CA LEU A 72 -2.54 0.30 -0.47
C LEU A 72 -1.34 -0.30 -1.19
N VAL A 73 -1.46 -1.57 -1.61
CA VAL A 73 -0.39 -2.31 -2.27
C VAL A 73 -0.95 -3.04 -3.49
N CYS A 74 -0.30 -2.90 -4.64
CA CYS A 74 -0.69 -3.59 -5.87
C CYS A 74 -0.34 -5.08 -5.82
N GLU A 75 -1.35 -5.94 -6.02
CA GLU A 75 -1.19 -7.38 -6.25
C GLU A 75 -0.82 -7.68 -7.70
N GLY A 76 -1.32 -6.89 -8.64
CA GLY A 76 -1.13 -7.04 -10.07
C GLY A 76 -0.54 -5.81 -10.74
N GLY A 77 -0.15 -5.94 -11.99
CA GLY A 77 0.54 -4.91 -12.75
C GLY A 77 1.96 -4.72 -12.22
N ASP A 78 2.26 -3.60 -11.61
CA ASP A 78 3.53 -3.36 -10.92
C ASP A 78 3.43 -3.86 -9.46
N ILE A 79 3.63 -5.16 -9.27
CA ILE A 79 3.48 -5.88 -8.00
C ILE A 79 4.32 -5.22 -6.90
N GLY A 80 3.68 -4.94 -5.75
CA GLY A 80 4.31 -4.32 -4.60
C GLY A 80 4.35 -2.79 -4.64
N ARG A 81 3.97 -2.15 -5.76
CA ARG A 81 3.80 -0.70 -5.80
C ARG A 81 2.76 -0.27 -4.77
N SER A 82 3.10 0.75 -3.98
CA SER A 82 2.33 1.12 -2.81
C SER A 82 2.07 2.62 -2.75
N ALA A 83 0.98 3.00 -2.10
CA ALA A 83 0.65 4.38 -1.77
C ALA A 83 -0.21 4.43 -0.51
N ILE A 84 -0.12 5.52 0.25
CA ILE A 84 -0.96 5.78 1.41
C ILE A 84 -2.14 6.66 0.99
N TRP A 85 -3.37 6.23 1.32
CA TRP A 85 -4.54 7.06 1.05
C TRP A 85 -4.52 8.29 1.96
N CYS A 86 -4.24 9.46 1.38
CA CYS A 86 -4.05 10.72 2.12
C CYS A 86 -5.31 11.60 2.16
N PHE A 87 -6.36 11.25 1.42
CA PHE A 87 -7.56 12.06 1.28
C PHE A 87 -8.53 11.87 2.45
N ASP A 88 -9.27 12.93 2.79
CA ASP A 88 -10.26 12.92 3.87
C ASP A 88 -11.60 12.26 3.49
N TYR A 89 -11.75 11.83 2.25
CA TYR A 89 -12.91 11.09 1.78
C TYR A 89 -12.58 9.62 1.48
N PRO A 90 -13.56 8.71 1.66
CA PRO A 90 -13.36 7.30 1.39
C PRO A 90 -13.41 6.98 -0.10
N MET A 91 -12.69 5.94 -0.52
CA MET A 91 -12.68 5.42 -1.89
C MET A 91 -12.86 3.90 -1.87
N ARG A 92 -13.37 3.31 -2.96
CA ARG A 92 -13.43 1.83 -3.13
C ARG A 92 -12.25 1.37 -3.99
N ILE A 93 -11.88 0.13 -3.81
CA ILE A 93 -10.76 -0.50 -4.51
C ILE A 93 -11.18 -1.75 -5.26
N GLN A 94 -10.51 -2.02 -6.38
CA GLN A 94 -10.63 -3.26 -7.14
C GLN A 94 -9.79 -4.38 -6.50
N ASN A 95 -10.11 -5.63 -6.82
CA ASN A 95 -9.54 -6.85 -6.23
C ASN A 95 -8.01 -7.01 -6.37
N HIS A 96 -7.36 -6.32 -7.30
CA HIS A 96 -5.89 -6.34 -7.45
C HIS A 96 -5.17 -5.28 -6.59
N ILE A 97 -5.89 -4.70 -5.63
CA ILE A 97 -5.34 -3.81 -4.62
C ILE A 97 -5.58 -4.41 -3.23
N HIS A 98 -4.51 -4.57 -2.47
CA HIS A 98 -4.56 -4.85 -1.05
C HIS A 98 -4.73 -3.57 -0.25
N ARG A 99 -5.62 -3.57 0.73
CA ARG A 99 -5.73 -2.52 1.75
C ARG A 99 -5.16 -3.04 3.05
N LEU A 100 -4.20 -2.33 3.58
CA LEU A 100 -3.54 -2.59 4.86
C LEU A 100 -3.87 -1.46 5.83
N ARG A 101 -4.59 -1.78 6.90
CA ARG A 101 -4.96 -0.85 7.99
C ARG A 101 -4.26 -1.30 9.25
N PRO A 102 -3.44 -0.47 9.92
CA PRO A 102 -2.71 -0.91 11.10
C PRO A 102 -3.65 -1.29 12.24
N TYR A 103 -3.31 -2.37 12.98
CA TYR A 103 -4.04 -2.78 14.18
C TYR A 103 -3.76 -1.86 15.37
N THR A 104 -2.56 -1.28 15.40
CA THR A 104 -2.06 -0.43 16.49
C THR A 104 -1.37 0.81 15.93
N THR A 105 -0.95 1.71 16.78
CA THR A 105 -0.17 2.89 16.38
C THR A 105 1.21 2.47 15.89
N ILE A 106 1.42 2.59 14.58
CA ILE A 106 2.69 2.39 13.88
C ILE A 106 2.85 3.48 12.82
N SER A 107 4.07 3.72 12.35
CA SER A 107 4.31 4.62 11.21
C SER A 107 3.98 3.89 9.91
N VAL A 108 2.81 4.13 9.34
CA VAL A 108 2.40 3.55 8.04
C VAL A 108 3.40 3.94 6.94
N LYS A 109 3.95 5.17 7.01
CA LYS A 109 4.95 5.66 6.06
C LYS A 109 6.27 4.88 6.14
N PHE A 110 6.67 4.39 7.31
CA PHE A 110 7.81 3.49 7.47
C PHE A 110 7.59 2.21 6.65
N TYR A 111 6.43 1.57 6.76
CA TYR A 111 6.11 0.35 6.01
C TYR A 111 5.95 0.59 4.52
N TYR A 112 5.47 1.76 4.09
CA TYR A 112 5.52 2.20 2.70
C TYR A 112 6.96 2.17 2.16
N TYR A 113 7.92 2.74 2.91
CA TYR A 113 9.34 2.72 2.50
C TYR A 113 9.95 1.32 2.51
N ILE A 114 9.51 0.42 3.40
CA ILE A 114 9.95 -0.98 3.35
C ILE A 114 9.41 -1.68 2.10
N PHE A 115 8.17 -1.46 1.68
CA PHE A 115 7.66 -1.95 0.40
C PHE A 115 8.47 -1.41 -0.79
N PHE A 116 8.79 -0.14 -0.77
CA PHE A 116 9.63 0.49 -1.78
C PHE A 116 11.00 -0.19 -1.84
N LEU A 117 11.66 -0.38 -0.70
CA LEU A 117 12.95 -1.08 -0.59
C LEU A 117 12.87 -2.51 -1.11
N TYR A 118 11.86 -3.27 -0.72
CA TYR A 118 11.67 -4.67 -1.16
C TYR A 118 11.43 -4.76 -2.66
N LYS A 119 10.77 -3.78 -3.24
CA LYS A 119 10.60 -3.68 -4.68
C LYS A 119 11.92 -3.37 -5.39
N GLN A 120 12.67 -2.38 -4.90
CA GLN A 120 13.94 -1.96 -5.51
C GLN A 120 15.02 -3.05 -5.40
N THR A 121 15.03 -3.82 -4.33
CA THR A 121 15.96 -4.93 -4.14
C THR A 121 15.54 -6.23 -4.84
N GLY A 122 14.36 -6.24 -5.48
CA GLY A 122 13.84 -7.43 -6.19
C GLY A 122 13.28 -8.52 -5.27
N LEU A 123 13.12 -8.25 -3.96
CA LEU A 123 12.48 -9.20 -3.05
C LEU A 123 10.99 -9.38 -3.40
N ILE A 124 10.33 -8.33 -3.88
CA ILE A 124 8.96 -8.36 -4.40
C ILE A 124 8.99 -8.05 -5.90
N GLY A 125 8.42 -8.94 -6.71
CA GLY A 125 8.27 -8.75 -8.16
C GLY A 125 9.60 -8.77 -8.93
N GLY A 126 10.70 -9.20 -8.32
CA GLY A 126 12.00 -9.38 -8.96
C GLY A 126 12.05 -10.65 -9.81
N LYS A 127 13.05 -10.76 -10.69
CA LYS A 127 13.36 -11.98 -11.43
C LYS A 127 14.22 -12.90 -10.53
N GLY A 128 13.83 -14.16 -10.35
CA GLY A 128 14.60 -15.14 -9.59
C GLY A 128 13.98 -15.52 -8.25
N ILE A 129 14.73 -15.41 -7.15
CA ILE A 129 14.36 -15.93 -5.81
C ILE A 129 13.26 -15.09 -5.12
N GLY A 130 12.97 -13.88 -5.60
CA GLY A 130 11.97 -13.00 -5.04
C GLY A 130 10.53 -13.49 -5.19
N ILE A 131 9.61 -12.85 -4.48
CA ILE A 131 8.18 -13.13 -4.56
C ILE A 131 7.64 -12.61 -5.90
N GLN A 132 7.20 -13.54 -6.75
CA GLN A 132 6.72 -13.24 -8.12
C GLN A 132 5.24 -12.86 -8.18
N GLY A 133 4.48 -13.18 -7.14
CA GLY A 133 3.06 -12.84 -7.01
C GLY A 133 2.73 -12.48 -5.57
N LEU A 134 1.96 -11.43 -5.37
CA LEU A 134 1.62 -10.91 -4.05
C LEU A 134 0.17 -11.27 -3.69
N SER A 135 -0.15 -12.57 -3.69
CA SER A 135 -1.44 -13.03 -3.19
C SER A 135 -1.62 -12.64 -1.70
N SER A 136 -2.85 -12.60 -1.22
CA SER A 136 -3.15 -12.30 0.19
C SER A 136 -2.33 -13.14 1.17
N ASN A 137 -2.17 -14.45 0.87
CA ASN A 137 -1.38 -15.35 1.71
C ASN A 137 0.13 -15.05 1.65
N ALA A 138 0.66 -14.73 0.47
CA ALA A 138 2.05 -14.32 0.32
C ALA A 138 2.32 -13.00 1.06
N LEU A 139 1.42 -12.02 0.91
CA LEU A 139 1.50 -10.73 1.58
C LEU A 139 1.54 -10.88 3.11
N HIS A 140 0.64 -11.70 3.69
CA HIS A 140 0.58 -11.91 5.14
C HIS A 140 1.85 -12.54 5.72
N LYS A 141 2.52 -13.41 4.95
CA LYS A 141 3.74 -14.14 5.39
C LYS A 141 5.02 -13.32 5.22
N LEU A 142 4.97 -12.21 4.49
CA LEU A 142 6.13 -11.33 4.34
C LEU A 142 6.65 -10.89 5.71
N LEU A 143 7.96 -11.02 5.90
CA LEU A 143 8.63 -10.54 7.10
C LEU A 143 8.98 -9.07 6.93
N PHE A 144 8.62 -8.29 7.93
CA PHE A 144 8.92 -6.86 8.01
C PHE A 144 9.66 -6.56 9.29
N PRO A 145 10.63 -5.63 9.27
CA PRO A 145 11.28 -5.19 10.49
C PRO A 145 10.32 -4.34 11.33
N LEU A 146 10.31 -4.55 12.63
CA LEU A 146 9.54 -3.77 13.60
C LEU A 146 10.49 -3.05 14.56
N PRO A 147 10.91 -1.81 14.23
CA PRO A 147 11.63 -0.94 15.15
C PRO A 147 10.70 -0.41 16.25
N PRO A 148 11.24 0.12 17.36
CA PRO A 148 10.49 0.98 18.27
C PRO A 148 9.81 2.13 17.51
N LEU A 149 8.60 2.54 17.92
CA LEU A 149 7.79 3.52 17.20
C LEU A 149 8.54 4.86 16.95
N SER A 150 9.25 5.36 17.93
CA SER A 150 10.06 6.58 17.80
C SER A 150 11.15 6.45 16.74
N GLU A 151 11.69 5.25 16.58
CA GLU A 151 12.70 4.98 15.55
C GLU A 151 12.08 4.89 14.16
N GLN A 152 10.87 4.32 14.03
CA GLN A 152 10.12 4.34 12.77
C GLN A 152 9.95 5.78 12.26
N TYR A 153 9.52 6.70 13.13
CA TYR A 153 9.35 8.12 12.76
C TYR A 153 10.68 8.79 12.41
N ARG A 154 11.73 8.56 13.20
CA ARG A 154 13.07 9.11 12.94
C ARG A 154 13.63 8.66 11.59
N ILE A 155 13.42 7.40 11.22
CA ILE A 155 13.85 6.85 9.92
C ILE A 155 13.07 7.52 8.77
N VAL A 156 11.76 7.65 8.91
CA VAL A 156 10.91 8.32 7.90
C VAL A 156 11.37 9.77 7.71
N GLU A 157 11.56 10.52 8.78
CA GLU A 157 12.03 11.91 8.73
C GLU A 157 13.39 12.03 8.02
N ALA A 158 14.32 11.13 8.32
CA ALA A 158 15.63 11.10 7.68
C ALA A 158 15.53 10.84 6.16
N ILE A 159 14.69 9.87 5.75
CA ILE A 159 14.46 9.56 4.33
C ILE A 159 13.83 10.76 3.61
N GLU A 160 12.80 11.36 4.17
CA GLU A 160 12.10 12.50 3.57
C GLU A 160 13.00 13.74 3.47
N THR A 161 13.86 13.96 4.47
CA THR A 161 14.87 15.02 4.42
C THR A 161 15.84 14.84 3.27
N VAL A 162 16.34 13.61 3.05
CA VAL A 162 17.25 13.30 1.94
C VAL A 162 16.56 13.49 0.59
N PHE A 163 15.33 13.02 0.43
CA PHE A 163 14.57 13.22 -0.81
C PHE A 163 14.32 14.71 -1.09
N ALA A 164 13.93 15.50 -0.09
CA ALA A 164 13.74 16.93 -0.25
C ALA A 164 15.03 17.66 -0.67
N GLN A 165 16.18 17.26 -0.15
CA GLN A 165 17.49 17.80 -0.55
C GLN A 165 17.81 17.44 -2.01
N LEU A 166 17.57 16.19 -2.43
CA LEU A 166 17.78 15.74 -3.80
C LEU A 166 16.88 16.51 -4.79
N ASP A 167 15.61 16.69 -4.46
CA ASP A 167 14.67 17.45 -5.29
C ASP A 167 15.09 18.92 -5.42
N SER A 168 15.59 19.54 -4.34
CA SER A 168 16.13 20.88 -4.36
C SER A 168 17.34 21.02 -5.30
N ILE A 169 18.25 20.04 -5.27
CA ILE A 169 19.41 19.99 -6.17
C ILE A 169 18.94 19.85 -7.62
N LEU A 170 18.03 18.91 -7.92
CA LEU A 170 17.52 18.70 -9.27
C LEU A 170 16.84 19.95 -9.83
N THR A 171 16.08 20.68 -9.00
CA THR A 171 15.44 21.93 -9.42
C THR A 171 16.46 23.06 -9.66
N SER A 172 17.60 23.05 -8.96
CA SER A 172 18.64 24.09 -9.12
C SER A 172 19.53 23.90 -10.35
N VAL A 173 19.55 22.71 -10.98
CA VAL A 173 20.36 22.40 -12.17
C VAL A 173 19.52 22.24 -13.46
N SER A 174 18.20 22.38 -13.37
CA SER A 174 17.27 22.40 -14.50
C SER A 174 16.94 23.82 -14.94
#